data_d7e27bf8a5c6c7e9957922512ddbb817
#
_entry.id   d7e27bf8a5c6c7e9957922512ddbb817
#
_cell.length_a   1.000
_cell.length_b   1.000
_cell.length_c   1.000
_cell.angle_alpha   90.00
_cell.angle_beta   90.00
_cell.angle_gamma   90.00
#
_symmetry.space_group_name_H-M   'P 1'
#
loop_
_entity.id
_entity.type
_entity.pdbx_description
1 polymer ?
#
loop_
_entity_poly.entity_id
_entity_poly.type
_entity_poly.pdbx_seq_one_letter_code
_entity_poly.pdbx_strand_id
1 'polypeptide(L)'
;NILREPAFRGTAPSVALAAYHLRTIDPEANIVMAPADQYIVNEEAFCADMQRALDYTATHPHLVTLGIKPTHPETRYGYIQVDEERPADGFCKIKTFTEKPQPEFARIFTESGEFYWNTGLFIWRAQTIIDTMHTLLPDLMTQLDRVFSEYRTRDERREELYRCYESFIHISIDYAVIEKAPNMYMLSGSYGWMDIGRWEDVWQESAKDANGNVVHSGNCELYDCRNNLIILPDNKKTIIQGFDGYFFCATDDIVVICPLDEKNIRHFRTDLQTKGEERLM
;
A
#
# COMPACT_ATOMS: atom_id res chain seq x y z
N ASN A 1 11.13 1.41 -15.74
CA ASN A 1 9.86 1.24 -16.47
C ASN A 1 8.75 1.92 -15.69
N ILE A 2 7.98 2.80 -16.34
CA ILE A 2 6.83 3.50 -15.75
C ILE A 2 5.62 3.24 -16.64
N LEU A 3 4.57 2.62 -16.06
CA LEU A 3 3.26 2.49 -16.68
C LEU A 3 2.34 3.57 -16.06
N ARG A 4 1.86 4.49 -16.91
CA ARG A 4 0.99 5.60 -16.46
C ARG A 4 -0.45 5.30 -16.82
N GLU A 5 -1.32 5.43 -15.83
CA GLU A 5 -2.76 5.39 -16.03
C GLU A 5 -3.26 6.73 -16.62
N PRO A 6 -4.29 6.69 -17.47
CA PRO A 6 -4.92 7.93 -17.98
C PRO A 6 -5.55 8.80 -16.89
N ALA A 7 -6.17 8.17 -15.89
CA ALA A 7 -6.80 8.83 -14.75
C ALA A 7 -6.79 7.88 -13.55
N PHE A 8 -6.81 8.43 -12.35
CA PHE A 8 -6.94 7.61 -11.13
C PHE A 8 -8.35 7.06 -10.98
N ARG A 9 -8.48 5.73 -11.00
CA ARG A 9 -9.75 5.00 -10.83
C ARG A 9 -9.68 3.94 -9.73
N GLY A 10 -8.79 4.11 -8.76
CA GLY A 10 -8.53 3.13 -7.70
C GLY A 10 -7.60 2.01 -8.18
N THR A 11 -7.27 1.09 -7.27
CA THR A 11 -6.24 0.08 -7.52
C THR A 11 -6.68 -1.09 -8.40
N ALA A 12 -7.98 -1.38 -8.54
CA ALA A 12 -8.42 -2.47 -9.40
C ALA A 12 -8.15 -2.21 -10.90
N PRO A 13 -8.48 -1.05 -11.48
CA PRO A 13 -8.09 -0.74 -12.85
C PRO A 13 -6.58 -0.69 -13.07
N SER A 14 -5.81 -0.20 -12.08
CA SER A 14 -4.34 -0.18 -12.13
C SER A 14 -3.76 -1.58 -12.25
N VAL A 15 -4.22 -2.51 -11.42
CA VAL A 15 -3.81 -3.92 -11.44
C VAL A 15 -4.18 -4.58 -12.76
N ALA A 16 -5.40 -4.37 -13.26
CA ALA A 16 -5.83 -4.92 -14.53
C ALA A 16 -4.94 -4.44 -15.68
N LEU A 17 -4.70 -3.12 -15.78
CA LEU A 17 -3.83 -2.54 -16.80
C LEU A 17 -2.42 -3.10 -16.72
N ALA A 18 -1.85 -3.20 -15.52
CA ALA A 18 -0.51 -3.75 -15.32
C ALA A 18 -0.43 -5.23 -15.73
N ALA A 19 -1.43 -6.04 -15.36
CA ALA A 19 -1.49 -7.46 -15.70
C ALA A 19 -1.57 -7.67 -17.22
N TYR A 20 -2.43 -6.93 -17.92
CA TYR A 20 -2.49 -6.98 -19.38
C TYR A 20 -1.18 -6.55 -20.04
N HIS A 21 -0.59 -5.45 -19.58
CA HIS A 21 0.66 -4.96 -20.12
C HIS A 21 1.79 -5.99 -19.95
N LEU A 22 1.96 -6.52 -18.75
CA LEU A 22 3.01 -7.50 -18.45
C LEU A 22 2.82 -8.80 -19.24
N ARG A 23 1.57 -9.28 -19.36
CA ARG A 23 1.25 -10.47 -20.18
C ARG A 23 1.63 -10.29 -21.65
N THR A 24 1.58 -9.06 -22.18
CA THR A 24 2.06 -8.83 -23.58
C THR A 24 3.57 -8.93 -23.72
N ILE A 25 4.32 -8.78 -22.63
CA ILE A 25 5.78 -8.89 -22.61
C ILE A 25 6.18 -10.34 -22.32
N ASP A 26 5.56 -10.94 -21.31
CA ASP A 26 5.77 -12.31 -20.90
C ASP A 26 4.41 -12.96 -20.55
N PRO A 27 3.92 -13.94 -21.35
CA PRO A 27 2.67 -14.64 -21.05
C PRO A 27 2.67 -15.40 -19.72
N GLU A 28 3.84 -15.77 -19.21
CA GLU A 28 4.04 -16.49 -17.94
C GLU A 28 4.39 -15.54 -16.79
N ALA A 29 4.31 -14.22 -17.00
CA ALA A 29 4.69 -13.23 -15.99
C ALA A 29 4.04 -13.49 -14.63
N ASN A 30 4.88 -13.55 -13.60
CA ASN A 30 4.50 -13.55 -12.21
C ASN A 30 4.65 -12.13 -11.65
N ILE A 31 3.64 -11.62 -10.98
CA ILE A 31 3.53 -10.22 -10.59
C ILE A 31 3.55 -10.13 -9.06
N VAL A 32 4.38 -9.25 -8.53
CA VAL A 32 4.27 -8.75 -7.16
C VAL A 32 3.67 -7.35 -7.23
N MET A 33 2.52 -7.17 -6.61
CA MET A 33 1.95 -5.86 -6.35
C MET A 33 2.34 -5.43 -4.94
N ALA A 34 3.05 -4.33 -4.83
CA ALA A 34 3.51 -3.81 -3.54
C ALA A 34 3.17 -2.31 -3.42
N PRO A 35 2.53 -1.88 -2.32
CA PRO A 35 2.48 -0.47 -1.95
C PRO A 35 3.88 0.11 -1.76
N ALA A 36 4.06 1.41 -2.03
CA ALA A 36 5.38 2.04 -2.02
C ALA A 36 5.81 2.58 -0.65
N ASP A 37 4.94 2.50 0.34
CA ASP A 37 5.06 3.07 1.68
C ASP A 37 5.29 2.02 2.79
N GLN A 38 5.79 0.85 2.41
CA GLN A 38 6.03 -0.26 3.33
C GLN A 38 7.46 -0.25 3.87
N TYR A 39 7.57 -0.46 5.17
CA TYR A 39 8.84 -0.60 5.86
C TYR A 39 9.03 -2.05 6.33
N ILE A 40 10.19 -2.62 6.04
CA ILE A 40 10.57 -4.00 6.35
C ILE A 40 11.86 -3.96 7.18
N VAL A 41 11.84 -4.57 8.37
CA VAL A 41 13.00 -4.60 9.26
C VAL A 41 13.98 -5.72 8.86
N ASN A 42 13.46 -6.90 8.59
CA ASN A 42 14.27 -8.07 8.19
C ASN A 42 14.05 -8.36 6.70
N GLU A 43 14.85 -7.70 5.86
CA GLU A 43 14.76 -7.82 4.39
C GLU A 43 15.08 -9.23 3.90
N GLU A 44 15.99 -9.96 4.56
CA GLU A 44 16.35 -11.32 4.16
C GLU A 44 15.17 -12.29 4.33
N ALA A 45 14.50 -12.25 5.47
CA ALA A 45 13.31 -13.07 5.72
C ALA A 45 12.16 -12.69 4.78
N PHE A 46 11.98 -11.40 4.52
CA PHE A 46 10.99 -10.90 3.58
C PHE A 46 11.26 -11.40 2.16
N CYS A 47 12.49 -11.29 1.67
CA CYS A 47 12.87 -11.76 0.33
C CYS A 47 12.69 -13.28 0.19
N ALA A 48 12.98 -14.05 1.24
CA ALA A 48 12.77 -15.50 1.25
C ALA A 48 11.27 -15.85 1.13
N ASP A 49 10.40 -15.21 1.89
CA ASP A 49 8.95 -15.44 1.80
C ASP A 49 8.37 -14.94 0.47
N MET A 50 8.88 -13.84 -0.07
CA MET A 50 8.51 -13.35 -1.39
C MET A 50 8.88 -14.33 -2.50
N GLN A 51 10.09 -14.91 -2.44
CA GLN A 51 10.51 -15.95 -3.40
C GLN A 51 9.63 -17.19 -3.32
N ARG A 52 9.32 -17.66 -2.10
CA ARG A 52 8.39 -18.78 -1.88
C ARG A 52 7.01 -18.50 -2.49
N ALA A 53 6.49 -17.28 -2.31
CA ALA A 53 5.20 -16.89 -2.86
C ALA A 53 5.21 -16.85 -4.41
N LEU A 54 6.30 -16.37 -5.01
CA LEU A 54 6.50 -16.37 -6.47
C LEU A 54 6.57 -17.81 -7.02
N ASP A 55 7.33 -18.69 -6.38
CA ASP A 55 7.46 -20.10 -6.79
C ASP A 55 6.11 -20.83 -6.68
N TYR A 56 5.34 -20.54 -5.63
CA TYR A 56 4.00 -21.11 -5.43
C TYR A 56 3.03 -20.65 -6.52
N THR A 57 2.94 -19.35 -6.78
CA THR A 57 2.01 -18.79 -7.78
C THR A 57 2.41 -19.13 -9.22
N ALA A 58 3.68 -19.45 -9.48
CA ALA A 58 4.12 -19.94 -10.77
C ALA A 58 3.48 -21.28 -11.16
N THR A 59 3.11 -22.10 -10.18
CA THR A 59 2.59 -23.46 -10.39
C THR A 59 1.13 -23.65 -9.96
N HIS A 60 0.57 -22.70 -9.22
CA HIS A 60 -0.81 -22.76 -8.73
C HIS A 60 -1.63 -21.56 -9.21
N PRO A 61 -2.88 -21.75 -9.66
CA PRO A 61 -3.77 -20.67 -10.10
C PRO A 61 -4.38 -19.92 -8.91
N HIS A 62 -3.54 -19.51 -7.97
CA HIS A 62 -3.94 -18.86 -6.73
C HIS A 62 -3.47 -17.41 -6.70
N LEU A 63 -4.22 -16.58 -5.99
CA LEU A 63 -3.84 -15.24 -5.58
C LEU A 63 -3.27 -15.35 -4.17
N VAL A 64 -2.09 -14.81 -3.93
CA VAL A 64 -1.41 -14.92 -2.63
C VAL A 64 -1.23 -13.54 -2.03
N THR A 65 -1.42 -13.42 -0.71
CA THR A 65 -1.00 -12.27 0.09
C THR A 65 -0.06 -12.68 1.21
N LEU A 66 0.72 -11.73 1.72
CA LEU A 66 1.50 -11.91 2.93
C LEU A 66 0.69 -11.41 4.14
N GLY A 67 0.65 -12.20 5.19
CA GLY A 67 -0.06 -11.88 6.42
C GLY A 67 0.88 -11.77 7.62
N ILE A 68 0.66 -10.77 8.49
CA ILE A 68 1.45 -10.53 9.70
C ILE A 68 0.58 -10.72 10.94
N LYS A 69 1.09 -11.38 11.97
CA LYS A 69 0.36 -11.49 13.24
C LYS A 69 0.18 -10.13 13.89
N PRO A 70 -1.07 -9.74 14.23
CA PRO A 70 -1.34 -8.51 14.93
C PRO A 70 -0.63 -8.45 16.28
N THR A 71 -0.01 -7.31 16.58
CA THR A 71 0.59 -7.01 17.89
C THR A 71 -0.28 -6.07 18.73
N HIS A 72 -1.20 -5.38 18.08
CA HIS A 72 -2.15 -4.43 18.70
C HIS A 72 -3.39 -4.29 17.81
N PRO A 73 -4.53 -3.75 18.31
CA PRO A 73 -5.67 -3.42 17.47
C PRO A 73 -5.34 -2.24 16.54
N GLU A 74 -5.34 -2.48 15.24
CA GLU A 74 -5.11 -1.44 14.24
C GLU A 74 -6.31 -1.37 13.27
N THR A 75 -6.89 -0.20 13.11
CA THR A 75 -8.09 0.01 12.26
C THR A 75 -7.76 0.43 10.83
N ARG A 76 -6.48 0.70 10.55
CA ARG A 76 -6.02 1.09 9.22
C ARG A 76 -5.72 -0.09 8.31
N TYR A 77 -5.58 -1.30 8.87
CA TYR A 77 -5.22 -2.50 8.13
C TYR A 77 -6.43 -3.40 7.88
N GLY A 78 -6.35 -4.18 6.82
CA GLY A 78 -7.23 -5.33 6.61
C GLY A 78 -6.86 -6.48 7.54
N TYR A 79 -7.85 -7.28 7.90
CA TYR A 79 -7.69 -8.49 8.71
C TYR A 79 -8.09 -9.72 7.92
N ILE A 80 -7.25 -10.75 8.00
CA ILE A 80 -7.40 -12.01 7.29
C ILE A 80 -7.59 -13.13 8.31
N GLN A 81 -8.66 -13.91 8.19
CA GLN A 81 -8.80 -15.20 8.86
C GLN A 81 -8.55 -16.31 7.83
N VAL A 82 -7.73 -17.29 8.20
CA VAL A 82 -7.44 -18.44 7.34
C VAL A 82 -8.15 -19.69 7.84
N ASP A 83 -8.29 -20.70 6.97
CA ASP A 83 -8.79 -22.00 7.35
C ASP A 83 -7.89 -22.65 8.42
N GLU A 84 -8.45 -23.57 9.21
CA GLU A 84 -7.75 -24.28 10.28
C GLU A 84 -6.64 -25.21 9.75
N GLU A 85 -6.78 -25.69 8.53
CA GLU A 85 -5.74 -26.47 7.87
C GLU A 85 -4.47 -25.67 7.71
N ARG A 86 -3.35 -26.26 8.13
CA ARG A 86 -2.00 -25.70 8.01
C ARG A 86 -1.17 -26.60 7.09
N PRO A 87 -1.20 -26.37 5.76
CA PRO A 87 -0.42 -27.12 4.81
C PRO A 87 1.09 -27.02 5.11
N ALA A 88 1.83 -28.08 4.75
CA ALA A 88 3.27 -28.14 5.02
C ALA A 88 4.07 -27.04 4.29
N ASP A 89 3.57 -26.56 3.18
CA ASP A 89 4.14 -25.45 2.41
C ASP A 89 3.84 -24.07 3.02
N GLY A 90 2.91 -23.99 4.00
CA GLY A 90 2.55 -22.79 4.73
C GLY A 90 1.53 -21.86 4.05
N PHE A 91 1.03 -22.22 2.86
CA PHE A 91 0.02 -21.43 2.14
C PHE A 91 -1.39 -21.80 2.60
N CYS A 92 -1.98 -20.99 3.46
CA CYS A 92 -3.30 -21.22 4.02
C CYS A 92 -4.38 -20.54 3.16
N LYS A 93 -5.47 -21.24 2.89
CA LYS A 93 -6.62 -20.65 2.21
C LYS A 93 -7.25 -19.57 3.10
N ILE A 94 -7.61 -18.44 2.51
CA ILE A 94 -8.31 -17.37 3.20
C ILE A 94 -9.77 -17.73 3.35
N LYS A 95 -10.28 -17.67 4.58
CA LYS A 95 -11.67 -17.90 4.95
C LYS A 95 -12.50 -16.63 4.94
N THR A 96 -11.97 -15.57 5.55
CA THR A 96 -12.59 -14.25 5.58
C THR A 96 -11.56 -13.15 5.45
N PHE A 97 -11.98 -12.04 4.87
CA PHE A 97 -11.23 -10.81 4.77
C PHE A 97 -12.09 -9.65 5.25
N THR A 98 -11.55 -8.74 6.04
CA THR A 98 -12.26 -7.56 6.54
C THR A 98 -11.34 -6.35 6.41
N GLU A 99 -11.65 -5.44 5.50
CA GLU A 99 -10.86 -4.23 5.28
C GLU A 99 -11.22 -3.17 6.30
N LYS A 100 -10.22 -2.64 7.01
CA LYS A 100 -10.31 -1.50 7.92
C LYS A 100 -11.49 -1.57 8.89
N PRO A 101 -11.49 -2.56 9.81
CA PRO A 101 -12.61 -2.80 10.71
C PRO A 101 -12.80 -1.64 11.71
N GLN A 102 -13.99 -1.56 12.31
CA GLN A 102 -14.23 -0.67 13.44
C GLN A 102 -13.36 -1.10 14.65
N PRO A 103 -13.04 -0.15 15.57
CA PRO A 103 -12.14 -0.41 16.70
C PRO A 103 -12.50 -1.64 17.56
N GLU A 104 -13.79 -1.88 17.76
CA GLU A 104 -14.30 -3.02 18.53
C GLU A 104 -13.94 -4.35 17.86
N PHE A 105 -14.11 -4.43 16.53
CA PHE A 105 -13.75 -5.62 15.76
C PHE A 105 -12.24 -5.82 15.68
N ALA A 106 -11.46 -4.74 15.47
CA ALA A 106 -10.01 -4.80 15.44
C ALA A 106 -9.46 -5.40 16.75
N ARG A 107 -10.03 -5.01 17.91
CA ARG A 107 -9.67 -5.57 19.20
C ARG A 107 -10.01 -7.07 19.29
N ILE A 108 -11.24 -7.46 18.94
CA ILE A 108 -11.66 -8.86 18.96
C ILE A 108 -10.76 -9.71 18.05
N PHE A 109 -10.46 -9.26 16.85
CA PHE A 109 -9.61 -9.97 15.90
C PHE A 109 -8.18 -10.15 16.43
N THR A 110 -7.63 -9.12 17.08
CA THR A 110 -6.29 -9.20 17.68
C THR A 110 -6.27 -10.14 18.89
N GLU A 111 -7.24 -10.04 19.79
CA GLU A 111 -7.32 -10.84 21.03
C GLU A 111 -7.61 -12.34 20.73
N SER A 112 -8.35 -12.65 19.66
CA SER A 112 -8.64 -14.05 19.28
C SER A 112 -7.39 -14.83 18.87
N GLY A 113 -6.37 -14.17 18.34
CA GLY A 113 -5.16 -14.81 17.80
C GLY A 113 -5.38 -15.57 16.51
N GLU A 114 -6.58 -15.56 15.91
CA GLU A 114 -6.91 -16.27 14.66
C GLU A 114 -6.64 -15.44 13.41
N PHE A 115 -6.54 -14.13 13.56
CA PHE A 115 -6.40 -13.21 12.45
C PHE A 115 -4.95 -12.80 12.19
N TYR A 116 -4.75 -12.29 10.97
CA TYR A 116 -3.50 -11.70 10.49
C TYR A 116 -3.81 -10.34 9.86
N TRP A 117 -2.90 -9.38 9.96
CA TRP A 117 -2.97 -8.16 9.16
C TRP A 117 -2.69 -8.46 7.70
N ASN A 118 -3.49 -7.91 6.81
CA ASN A 118 -3.19 -7.87 5.38
C ASN A 118 -2.13 -6.80 5.12
N THR A 119 -1.01 -7.21 4.54
CA THR A 119 0.07 -6.27 4.21
C THR A 119 -0.21 -5.45 2.96
N GLY A 120 -1.20 -5.83 2.16
CA GLY A 120 -1.42 -5.24 0.83
C GLY A 120 -0.40 -5.68 -0.22
N LEU A 121 0.49 -6.62 0.14
CA LEU A 121 1.41 -7.27 -0.78
C LEU A 121 0.69 -8.45 -1.41
N PHE A 122 0.53 -8.42 -2.73
CA PHE A 122 -0.15 -9.49 -3.45
C PHE A 122 0.74 -10.08 -4.53
N ILE A 123 0.68 -11.40 -4.69
CA ILE A 123 1.49 -12.15 -5.63
C ILE A 123 0.57 -13.06 -6.46
N TRP A 124 0.72 -13.04 -7.78
CA TRP A 124 -0.05 -13.86 -8.71
C TRP A 124 0.56 -13.91 -10.10
N ARG A 125 0.18 -14.92 -10.88
CA ARG A 125 0.44 -14.89 -12.32
C ARG A 125 -0.48 -13.87 -12.99
N ALA A 126 0.03 -13.17 -14.01
CA ALA A 126 -0.75 -12.22 -14.79
C ALA A 126 -2.05 -12.83 -15.32
N GLN A 127 -2.01 -14.07 -15.83
CA GLN A 127 -3.20 -14.75 -16.32
C GLN A 127 -4.19 -15.05 -15.20
N THR A 128 -3.73 -15.51 -14.03
CA THR A 128 -4.62 -15.83 -12.89
C THR A 128 -5.42 -14.63 -12.41
N ILE A 129 -4.77 -13.47 -12.26
CA ILE A 129 -5.50 -12.27 -11.83
C ILE A 129 -6.46 -11.78 -12.93
N ILE A 130 -6.09 -11.87 -14.21
CA ILE A 130 -6.96 -11.52 -15.33
C ILE A 130 -8.21 -12.41 -15.32
N ASP A 131 -8.07 -13.72 -15.20
CA ASP A 131 -9.20 -14.67 -15.17
C ASP A 131 -10.12 -14.41 -13.96
N THR A 132 -9.53 -14.14 -12.80
CA THR A 132 -10.29 -13.79 -11.60
C THR A 132 -11.07 -12.49 -11.80
N MET A 133 -10.43 -11.47 -12.37
CA MET A 133 -11.07 -10.18 -12.63
C MET A 133 -12.14 -10.27 -13.72
N HIS A 134 -12.01 -11.14 -14.72
CA HIS A 134 -13.09 -11.41 -15.68
C HIS A 134 -14.37 -11.89 -14.99
N THR A 135 -14.23 -12.72 -13.97
CA THR A 135 -15.37 -13.20 -13.20
C THR A 135 -16.02 -12.12 -12.34
N LEU A 136 -15.20 -11.25 -11.73
CA LEU A 136 -15.64 -10.29 -10.71
C LEU A 136 -15.91 -8.87 -11.26
N LEU A 137 -15.27 -8.50 -12.36
CA LEU A 137 -15.32 -7.18 -13.01
C LEU A 137 -15.46 -7.30 -14.53
N PRO A 138 -16.47 -8.02 -15.05
CA PRO A 138 -16.59 -8.37 -16.47
C PRO A 138 -16.60 -7.15 -17.40
N ASP A 139 -17.27 -6.07 -17.01
CA ASP A 139 -17.39 -4.86 -17.84
C ASP A 139 -16.05 -4.16 -18.05
N LEU A 140 -15.23 -4.04 -16.99
CA LEU A 140 -13.90 -3.47 -17.05
C LEU A 140 -12.97 -4.34 -17.91
N MET A 141 -13.01 -5.66 -17.68
CA MET A 141 -12.13 -6.59 -18.36
C MET A 141 -12.46 -6.72 -19.85
N THR A 142 -13.73 -6.71 -20.23
CA THR A 142 -14.14 -6.68 -21.64
C THR A 142 -13.62 -5.47 -22.40
N GLN A 143 -13.60 -4.31 -21.76
CA GLN A 143 -13.04 -3.11 -22.38
C GLN A 143 -11.51 -3.22 -22.57
N LEU A 144 -10.80 -3.75 -21.56
CA LEU A 144 -9.36 -3.99 -21.66
C LEU A 144 -9.02 -5.07 -22.69
N ASP A 145 -9.81 -6.15 -22.80
CA ASP A 145 -9.66 -7.16 -23.86
C ASP A 145 -9.68 -6.52 -25.24
N ARG A 146 -10.65 -5.65 -25.50
CA ARG A 146 -10.73 -4.90 -26.74
C ARG A 146 -9.49 -4.07 -26.98
N VAL A 147 -9.04 -3.31 -26.00
CA VAL A 147 -7.84 -2.46 -26.09
C VAL A 147 -6.60 -3.28 -26.44
N PHE A 148 -6.42 -4.43 -25.81
CA PHE A 148 -5.21 -5.23 -26.00
C PHE A 148 -5.27 -6.21 -27.17
N SER A 149 -6.46 -6.51 -27.72
CA SER A 149 -6.63 -7.38 -28.90
C SER A 149 -6.73 -6.62 -30.22
N GLU A 150 -7.44 -5.48 -30.25
CA GLU A 150 -7.75 -4.76 -31.48
C GLU A 150 -6.69 -3.69 -31.83
N TYR A 151 -6.15 -3.00 -30.81
CA TYR A 151 -5.23 -1.88 -30.99
C TYR A 151 -3.77 -2.36 -30.95
N ARG A 152 -3.09 -2.29 -32.08
CA ARG A 152 -1.74 -2.85 -32.25
C ARG A 152 -0.62 -1.89 -31.88
N THR A 153 -0.81 -0.61 -32.15
CA THR A 153 0.20 0.41 -31.85
C THR A 153 0.06 0.95 -30.42
N ARG A 154 1.17 1.49 -29.90
CA ARG A 154 1.17 2.10 -28.57
C ARG A 154 0.25 3.32 -28.48
N ASP A 155 0.20 4.12 -29.55
CA ASP A 155 -0.57 5.36 -29.58
C ASP A 155 -2.08 5.07 -29.67
N GLU A 156 -2.51 4.13 -30.52
CA GLU A 156 -3.91 3.68 -30.59
C GLU A 156 -4.39 3.14 -29.25
N ARG A 157 -3.60 2.28 -28.59
CA ARG A 157 -3.92 1.76 -27.25
C ARG A 157 -4.06 2.88 -26.23
N ARG A 158 -3.18 3.87 -26.29
CA ARG A 158 -3.22 5.00 -25.37
C ARG A 158 -4.51 5.80 -25.50
N GLU A 159 -4.94 6.15 -26.71
CA GLU A 159 -6.19 6.88 -26.94
C GLU A 159 -7.40 6.11 -26.45
N GLU A 160 -7.47 4.81 -26.74
CA GLU A 160 -8.61 4.00 -26.30
C GLU A 160 -8.59 3.76 -24.80
N LEU A 161 -7.43 3.61 -24.15
CA LEU A 161 -7.32 3.57 -22.71
C LEU A 161 -7.89 4.85 -22.04
N TYR A 162 -7.63 6.04 -22.60
CA TYR A 162 -8.23 7.27 -22.10
C TYR A 162 -9.75 7.19 -22.11
N ARG A 163 -10.37 6.73 -23.19
CA ARG A 163 -11.83 6.57 -23.31
C ARG A 163 -12.38 5.54 -22.31
N CYS A 164 -11.70 4.40 -22.16
CA CYS A 164 -12.10 3.37 -21.19
C CYS A 164 -12.06 3.91 -19.76
N TYR A 165 -10.98 4.61 -19.39
CA TYR A 165 -10.81 5.15 -18.05
C TYR A 165 -11.84 6.21 -17.66
N GLU A 166 -12.41 6.93 -18.63
CA GLU A 166 -13.55 7.85 -18.37
C GLU A 166 -14.78 7.11 -17.83
N SER A 167 -14.99 5.87 -18.29
CA SER A 167 -16.14 5.03 -17.92
C SER A 167 -15.88 4.12 -16.69
N PHE A 168 -14.63 3.91 -16.29
CA PHE A 168 -14.30 3.04 -15.18
C PHE A 168 -14.79 3.63 -13.86
N ILE A 169 -15.43 2.76 -13.05
CA ILE A 169 -15.77 3.11 -11.68
C ILE A 169 -14.51 3.19 -10.82
N HIS A 170 -14.52 4.06 -9.82
CA HIS A 170 -13.45 4.16 -8.84
C HIS A 170 -13.60 3.05 -7.80
N ILE A 171 -12.72 2.04 -7.84
CA ILE A 171 -12.79 0.90 -6.93
C ILE A 171 -11.39 0.35 -6.57
N SER A 172 -11.18 -0.02 -5.30
CA SER A 172 -9.95 -0.70 -4.88
C SER A 172 -9.98 -2.18 -5.26
N ILE A 173 -8.79 -2.76 -5.44
CA ILE A 173 -8.60 -4.19 -5.68
C ILE A 173 -9.11 -5.01 -4.50
N ASP A 174 -8.98 -4.50 -3.26
CA ASP A 174 -9.42 -5.17 -2.05
C ASP A 174 -10.91 -5.46 -2.10
N TYR A 175 -11.75 -4.45 -2.29
CA TYR A 175 -13.20 -4.59 -2.38
C TYR A 175 -13.69 -5.27 -3.66
N ALA A 176 -12.97 -5.04 -4.76
CA ALA A 176 -13.40 -5.58 -6.05
C ALA A 176 -13.09 -7.05 -6.21
N VAL A 177 -11.93 -7.50 -5.71
CA VAL A 177 -11.37 -8.82 -5.97
C VAL A 177 -11.02 -9.57 -4.69
N ILE A 178 -10.18 -8.99 -3.81
CA ILE A 178 -9.55 -9.72 -2.70
C ILE A 178 -10.60 -10.29 -1.73
N GLU A 179 -11.63 -9.52 -1.38
CA GLU A 179 -12.72 -9.95 -0.51
C GLU A 179 -13.62 -11.05 -1.11
N LYS A 180 -13.60 -11.21 -2.45
CA LYS A 180 -14.57 -12.04 -3.18
C LYS A 180 -13.95 -13.25 -3.87
N ALA A 181 -12.64 -13.21 -4.11
CA ALA A 181 -11.98 -14.25 -4.88
C ALA A 181 -11.89 -15.56 -4.09
N PRO A 182 -12.39 -16.68 -4.64
CA PRO A 182 -12.41 -17.96 -3.92
C PRO A 182 -11.04 -18.65 -3.87
N ASN A 183 -10.06 -18.15 -4.65
CA ASN A 183 -8.71 -18.68 -4.80
C ASN A 183 -7.64 -17.82 -4.09
N MET A 184 -8.04 -17.11 -3.03
CA MET A 184 -7.11 -16.35 -2.20
C MET A 184 -6.44 -17.23 -1.16
N TYR A 185 -5.11 -17.09 -1.06
CA TYR A 185 -4.25 -17.76 -0.08
C TYR A 185 -3.35 -16.77 0.64
N MET A 186 -2.91 -17.14 1.82
CA MET A 186 -2.01 -16.31 2.65
C MET A 186 -0.79 -17.13 3.04
N LEU A 187 0.39 -16.51 2.94
CA LEU A 187 1.62 -16.95 3.58
C LEU A 187 1.88 -16.03 4.78
N SER A 188 2.07 -16.61 5.98
CA SER A 188 2.37 -15.80 7.16
C SER A 188 3.86 -15.49 7.23
N GLY A 189 4.20 -14.21 7.44
CA GLY A 189 5.57 -13.74 7.62
C GLY A 189 5.84 -13.18 9.01
N SER A 190 7.13 -13.08 9.36
CA SER A 190 7.61 -12.48 10.60
C SER A 190 8.90 -11.71 10.33
N TYR A 191 8.81 -10.56 9.68
CA TYR A 191 9.95 -9.76 9.23
C TYR A 191 9.90 -8.29 9.68
N GLY A 192 9.03 -7.97 10.67
CA GLY A 192 8.91 -6.60 11.15
C GLY A 192 8.34 -5.68 10.06
N TRP A 193 7.13 -5.96 9.63
CA TRP A 193 6.41 -5.18 8.62
C TRP A 193 5.61 -4.03 9.24
N MET A 194 5.59 -2.90 8.54
CA MET A 194 4.79 -1.73 8.88
C MET A 194 4.41 -0.95 7.63
N ASP A 195 3.21 -0.39 7.61
CA ASP A 195 2.76 0.61 6.63
C ASP A 195 3.09 2.01 7.19
N ILE A 196 4.04 2.69 6.55
CA ILE A 196 4.45 4.06 6.91
C ILE A 196 3.59 5.06 6.13
N GLY A 197 2.31 5.13 6.49
CA GLY A 197 1.34 6.03 5.86
C GLY A 197 1.20 7.39 6.53
N ARG A 198 1.87 7.63 7.69
CA ARG A 198 1.77 8.87 8.46
C ARG A 198 3.14 9.34 8.94
N TRP A 199 3.26 10.62 9.22
CA TRP A 199 4.47 11.20 9.81
C TRP A 199 4.73 10.71 11.24
N GLU A 200 3.70 10.35 11.98
CA GLU A 200 3.81 9.67 13.28
C GLU A 200 4.51 8.31 13.15
N ASP A 201 4.18 7.55 12.11
CA ASP A 201 4.82 6.25 11.83
C ASP A 201 6.33 6.47 11.51
N VAL A 202 6.65 7.51 10.73
CA VAL A 202 8.04 7.92 10.46
C VAL A 202 8.77 8.29 11.75
N TRP A 203 8.14 9.08 12.63
CA TRP A 203 8.73 9.44 13.92
C TRP A 203 8.93 8.21 14.80
N GLN A 204 7.95 7.31 14.82
CA GLN A 204 8.00 6.10 15.66
C GLN A 204 9.18 5.20 15.30
N GLU A 205 9.47 5.02 14.02
CA GLU A 205 10.48 4.09 13.50
C GLU A 205 11.87 4.73 13.30
N SER A 206 11.96 6.05 13.32
CA SER A 206 13.23 6.73 13.17
C SER A 206 14.07 6.68 14.46
N ALA A 207 15.40 6.76 14.31
CA ALA A 207 16.31 6.92 15.42
C ALA A 207 16.07 8.25 16.12
N LYS A 208 15.95 8.22 17.45
CA LYS A 208 15.65 9.39 18.29
C LYS A 208 16.88 9.84 19.07
N ASP A 209 16.95 11.15 19.31
CA ASP A 209 17.90 11.69 20.30
C ASP A 209 17.48 11.33 21.74
N ALA A 210 18.27 11.76 22.73
CA ALA A 210 18.00 11.48 24.15
C ALA A 210 16.67 12.07 24.66
N ASN A 211 16.08 13.02 23.94
CA ASN A 211 14.81 13.67 24.27
C ASN A 211 13.63 13.19 23.40
N GLY A 212 13.83 12.16 22.58
CA GLY A 212 12.79 11.61 21.71
C GLY A 212 12.57 12.39 20.40
N ASN A 213 13.43 13.34 20.05
CA ASN A 213 13.32 14.05 18.79
C ASN A 213 13.94 13.25 17.64
N VAL A 214 13.31 13.31 16.47
CA VAL A 214 13.83 12.85 15.18
C VAL A 214 14.17 14.07 14.34
N VAL A 215 15.43 14.19 13.89
CA VAL A 215 15.91 15.35 13.15
C VAL A 215 16.52 14.91 11.82
N HIS A 216 15.87 15.25 10.74
CA HIS A 216 16.36 15.13 9.37
C HIS A 216 16.81 16.52 8.88
N SER A 217 17.93 17.01 9.43
CA SER A 217 18.58 18.25 9.04
C SER A 217 19.99 18.30 9.62
N GLY A 218 20.96 18.66 8.81
CA GLY A 218 22.35 18.82 9.25
C GLY A 218 22.62 20.13 10.02
N ASN A 219 21.67 21.08 10.07
CA ASN A 219 21.90 22.44 10.58
C ASN A 219 20.78 22.92 11.51
N CYS A 220 20.36 22.05 12.47
CA CYS A 220 19.32 22.36 13.44
C CYS A 220 19.85 22.26 14.87
N GLU A 221 19.57 23.27 15.73
CA GLU A 221 19.82 23.26 17.15
C GLU A 221 18.49 23.26 17.92
N LEU A 222 18.40 22.39 18.93
CA LEU A 222 17.20 22.21 19.74
C LEU A 222 17.46 22.59 21.19
N TYR A 223 16.59 23.41 21.77
CA TYR A 223 16.60 23.81 23.17
C TYR A 223 15.25 23.44 23.79
N ASP A 224 15.24 22.68 24.87
CA ASP A 224 14.03 22.28 25.61
C ASP A 224 12.97 21.63 24.72
N CYS A 225 13.38 20.88 23.67
CA CYS A 225 12.51 20.21 22.72
C CYS A 225 12.41 18.72 23.01
N ARG A 226 11.20 18.13 22.85
CA ARG A 226 10.95 16.70 23.08
C ARG A 226 9.97 16.14 22.05
N ASN A 227 10.16 14.85 21.70
CA ASN A 227 9.20 14.07 20.90
C ASN A 227 8.79 14.72 19.56
N ASN A 228 9.66 15.49 18.94
CA ASN A 228 9.36 16.18 17.69
C ASN A 228 9.88 15.40 16.48
N LEU A 229 9.21 15.55 15.34
CA LEU A 229 9.71 15.16 14.02
C LEU A 229 10.07 16.43 13.25
N ILE A 230 11.33 16.56 12.86
CA ILE A 230 11.89 17.76 12.25
C ILE A 230 12.55 17.40 10.92
N ILE A 231 11.99 17.91 9.82
CA ILE A 231 12.45 17.69 8.44
C ILE A 231 12.69 19.05 7.79
N LEU A 232 13.94 19.49 7.80
CA LEU A 232 14.33 20.83 7.35
C LEU A 232 15.48 20.76 6.35
N PRO A 233 15.57 21.70 5.40
CA PRO A 233 16.68 21.76 4.46
C PRO A 233 17.99 22.15 5.14
N ASP A 234 19.10 21.54 4.73
CA ASP A 234 20.43 21.76 5.31
C ASP A 234 21.03 23.14 5.04
N ASN A 235 20.50 23.85 4.07
CA ASN A 235 21.00 25.16 3.66
C ASN A 235 20.59 26.32 4.58
N LYS A 236 19.77 26.05 5.60
CA LYS A 236 19.32 27.08 6.58
C LYS A 236 19.67 26.65 8.00
N LYS A 237 20.35 27.55 8.74
CA LYS A 237 20.50 27.38 10.18
C LYS A 237 19.13 27.53 10.84
N THR A 238 18.68 26.51 11.58
CA THR A 238 17.42 26.55 12.31
C THR A 238 17.66 26.38 13.80
N ILE A 239 16.97 27.16 14.60
CA ILE A 239 16.99 27.08 16.07
C ILE A 239 15.53 26.94 16.53
N ILE A 240 15.25 25.89 17.32
CA ILE A 240 13.89 25.58 17.81
C ILE A 240 13.97 25.47 19.33
N GLN A 241 13.03 26.07 20.04
CA GLN A 241 12.98 25.99 21.51
C GLN A 241 11.55 25.76 22.02
N GLY A 242 11.43 24.88 23.02
CA GLY A 242 10.23 24.72 23.84
C GLY A 242 9.09 23.96 23.24
N PHE A 243 9.32 23.14 22.20
CA PHE A 243 8.28 22.32 21.55
C PHE A 243 8.30 20.86 22.02
N ASP A 244 7.11 20.28 22.21
CA ASP A 244 6.94 18.89 22.59
C ASP A 244 5.82 18.25 21.75
N GLY A 245 6.15 17.19 20.97
CA GLY A 245 5.19 16.47 20.13
C GLY A 245 4.79 17.22 18.85
N TYR A 246 5.70 17.97 18.22
CA TYR A 246 5.41 18.73 17.01
C TYR A 246 6.08 18.14 15.77
N PHE A 247 5.43 18.37 14.64
CA PHE A 247 5.95 18.17 13.30
C PHE A 247 6.42 19.51 12.71
N PHE A 248 7.68 19.55 12.25
CA PHE A 248 8.28 20.65 11.54
C PHE A 248 8.72 20.15 10.17
N CYS A 249 8.21 20.75 9.13
CA CYS A 249 8.63 20.48 7.77
C CYS A 249 8.85 21.80 7.03
N ALA A 250 9.94 21.93 6.31
CA ALA A 250 10.16 23.04 5.41
C ALA A 250 10.71 22.54 4.08
N THR A 251 10.16 23.08 3.00
CA THR A 251 10.68 22.99 1.64
C THR A 251 11.04 24.39 1.14
N ASP A 252 11.31 24.53 -0.14
CA ASP A 252 11.54 25.86 -0.73
C ASP A 252 10.25 26.69 -0.78
N ASP A 253 9.09 26.04 -0.88
CA ASP A 253 7.80 26.70 -1.14
C ASP A 253 6.90 26.79 0.11
N ILE A 254 7.06 25.91 1.08
CA ILE A 254 6.16 25.82 2.24
C ILE A 254 6.89 25.50 3.54
N VAL A 255 6.39 26.07 4.63
CA VAL A 255 6.76 25.67 6.00
C VAL A 255 5.50 25.21 6.72
N VAL A 256 5.58 24.02 7.33
CA VAL A 256 4.50 23.44 8.14
C VAL A 256 5.02 23.24 9.56
N ILE A 257 4.29 23.77 10.54
CA ILE A 257 4.54 23.54 11.97
C ILE A 257 3.20 23.25 12.62
N CYS A 258 3.04 22.04 13.11
CA CYS A 258 1.78 21.62 13.78
C CYS A 258 2.07 20.53 14.80
N PRO A 259 1.15 20.21 15.72
CA PRO A 259 1.24 18.99 16.50
C PRO A 259 1.42 17.77 15.59
N LEU A 260 2.23 16.80 16.00
CA LEU A 260 2.46 15.54 15.28
C LEU A 260 1.21 14.68 15.38
N ASP A 261 0.20 15.00 14.58
CA ASP A 261 -1.11 14.34 14.49
C ASP A 261 -1.57 14.37 13.04
N GLU A 262 -1.78 13.20 12.46
CA GLU A 262 -2.21 13.00 11.07
C GLU A 262 -3.49 13.78 10.71
N LYS A 263 -4.40 13.98 11.66
CA LYS A 263 -5.64 14.74 11.44
C LYS A 263 -5.36 16.17 10.97
N ASN A 264 -4.35 16.82 11.56
CA ASN A 264 -3.96 18.18 11.18
C ASN A 264 -3.40 18.21 9.75
N ILE A 265 -2.52 17.26 9.42
CA ILE A 265 -1.86 17.21 8.11
C ILE A 265 -2.86 16.94 6.98
N ARG A 266 -3.81 16.01 7.18
CA ARG A 266 -4.91 15.77 6.22
C ARG A 266 -5.78 16.99 6.02
N HIS A 267 -6.09 17.71 7.09
CA HIS A 267 -6.87 18.94 7.00
C HIS A 267 -6.17 19.99 6.13
N PHE A 268 -4.88 20.21 6.33
CA PHE A 268 -4.09 21.15 5.53
C PHE A 268 -4.05 20.77 4.04
N ARG A 269 -3.86 19.48 3.72
CA ARG A 269 -3.89 19.01 2.34
C ARG A 269 -5.25 19.30 1.67
N THR A 270 -6.34 19.00 2.34
CA THR A 270 -7.69 19.28 1.85
C THR A 270 -7.91 20.78 1.62
N ASP A 271 -7.40 21.61 2.52
CA ASP A 271 -7.51 23.07 2.45
C ASP A 271 -6.72 23.63 1.25
N LEU A 272 -5.49 23.15 1.01
CA LEU A 272 -4.68 23.51 -0.15
C LEU A 272 -5.34 23.09 -1.47
N GLN A 273 -5.92 21.88 -1.53
CA GLN A 273 -6.69 21.44 -2.70
C GLN A 273 -7.86 22.36 -2.99
N THR A 274 -8.63 22.71 -1.96
CA THR A 274 -9.79 23.60 -2.10
C THR A 274 -9.40 25.00 -2.60
N LYS A 275 -8.18 25.46 -2.24
CA LYS A 275 -7.63 26.75 -2.67
C LYS A 275 -6.94 26.71 -4.04
N GLY A 276 -6.83 25.52 -4.67
CA GLY A 276 -6.13 25.35 -5.94
C GLY A 276 -4.60 25.43 -5.83
N GLU A 277 -4.06 25.20 -4.64
CA GLU A 277 -2.63 25.25 -4.34
C GLU A 277 -1.99 23.85 -4.30
N GLU A 278 -2.46 22.94 -5.15
CA GLU A 278 -2.06 21.52 -5.20
C GLU A 278 -0.55 21.31 -5.38
N ARG A 279 0.15 22.29 -5.95
CA ARG A 279 1.61 22.25 -6.10
C ARG A 279 2.38 22.24 -4.75
N LEU A 280 1.72 22.60 -3.66
CA LEU A 280 2.30 22.66 -2.30
C LEU A 280 2.07 21.38 -1.49
N MET A 281 1.42 20.35 -2.10
CA MET A 281 1.08 19.10 -1.42
C MET A 281 2.17 18.02 -1.57
#